data_8571556735408f06d9cb109cff59e739
#
_entry.id   8571556735408f06d9cb109cff59e739
#
_cell.length_a   1.000
_cell.length_b   1.000
_cell.length_c   1.000
_cell.angle_alpha   90.00
_cell.angle_beta   90.00
_cell.angle_gamma   90.00
#
_symmetry.space_group_name_H-M   'P 1'
#
loop_
_entity.id
_entity.type
_entity.pdbx_description
1 polymer ?
#
loop_
_entity_poly.entity_id
_entity_poly.type
_entity_poly.pdbx_seq_one_letter_code
_entity_poly.pdbx_strand_id
1 'polypeptide(L)'
;MDTILVSGGAGFIGSNFVRHLIRHTDARVVVLDKLTYAGSLQNLAEVEGDARFRFFRGDIGNAATVEQLLETWRPDRIINFAAASHVDRSINAPRHFLENNCLATLGMLEVVRKHFAQHPNSRHRFLQVSTDETYGSLGPTGKFTEESPYAPNSPYAASKAAADHVVRAYWQTYRVPTLIVNCANTYGYFQYPEKLIPRFVSNAIEGRLLPLYGDGKNIREWLFVEDTCQALLLALERGRPGDKFNIGGAQELTNLEVAESICRVLDEEHPAASNQFLRSRGVKSYRELTTFVADRPGHDRRYATDSTKARVELAWQPTTSFEDGLRRTIRWYLENRQWCNSMLARQNQIDGEVDCPGER
;
A
#
# COMPACT_ATOMS: atom_id res chain seq x y z
N MET A 1 1.88 -27.30 -8.60
CA MET A 1 1.58 -26.29 -7.56
C MET A 1 2.06 -24.97 -8.10
N ASP A 2 1.16 -23.98 -8.20
CA ASP A 2 1.53 -22.64 -8.65
C ASP A 2 2.50 -21.98 -7.65
N THR A 3 3.48 -21.25 -8.18
CA THR A 3 4.40 -20.46 -7.35
C THR A 3 4.18 -18.97 -7.63
N ILE A 4 3.95 -18.20 -6.59
CA ILE A 4 3.76 -16.74 -6.68
C ILE A 4 4.90 -16.04 -5.96
N LEU A 5 5.65 -15.20 -6.68
CA LEU A 5 6.65 -14.31 -6.09
C LEU A 5 5.98 -12.99 -5.71
N VAL A 6 6.11 -12.62 -4.43
CA VAL A 6 5.56 -11.37 -3.87
C VAL A 6 6.71 -10.49 -3.44
N SER A 7 7.04 -9.47 -4.21
CA SER A 7 8.03 -8.47 -3.81
C SER A 7 7.37 -7.37 -2.96
N GLY A 8 8.06 -6.89 -1.91
CA GLY A 8 7.47 -5.97 -0.93
C GLY A 8 6.44 -6.66 -0.01
N GLY A 9 6.53 -7.99 0.14
CA GLY A 9 5.56 -8.79 0.88
C GLY A 9 5.61 -8.65 2.39
N ALA A 10 6.62 -7.98 2.97
CA ALA A 10 6.68 -7.65 4.39
C ALA A 10 6.08 -6.26 4.71
N GLY A 11 5.65 -5.50 3.69
CA GLY A 11 4.95 -4.23 3.83
C GLY A 11 3.46 -4.40 4.15
N PHE A 12 2.72 -3.30 4.22
CA PHE A 12 1.30 -3.27 4.57
C PHE A 12 0.42 -4.13 3.65
N ILE A 13 0.24 -3.74 2.37
CA ILE A 13 -0.64 -4.46 1.45
C ILE A 13 -0.04 -5.83 1.13
N GLY A 14 1.28 -5.89 0.90
CA GLY A 14 1.98 -7.14 0.57
C GLY A 14 1.81 -8.22 1.62
N SER A 15 1.92 -7.91 2.91
CA SER A 15 1.75 -8.91 3.99
C SER A 15 0.31 -9.38 4.13
N ASN A 16 -0.67 -8.50 3.92
CA ASN A 16 -2.08 -8.89 3.84
C ASN A 16 -2.35 -9.78 2.64
N PHE A 17 -1.73 -9.48 1.48
CA PHE A 17 -1.85 -10.30 0.29
C PHE A 17 -1.19 -11.69 0.47
N VAL A 18 -0.03 -11.77 1.11
CA VAL A 18 0.60 -13.05 1.46
C VAL A 18 -0.32 -13.92 2.32
N ARG A 19 -0.93 -13.34 3.39
CA ARG A 19 -1.93 -14.05 4.20
C ARG A 19 -3.15 -14.46 3.39
N HIS A 20 -3.61 -13.59 2.51
CA HIS A 20 -4.74 -13.88 1.63
C HIS A 20 -4.44 -15.07 0.71
N LEU A 21 -3.25 -15.12 0.10
CA LEU A 21 -2.82 -16.26 -0.72
C LEU A 21 -2.79 -17.57 0.07
N ILE A 22 -2.17 -17.56 1.25
CA ILE A 22 -2.06 -18.77 2.10
C ILE A 22 -3.44 -19.28 2.53
N ARG A 23 -4.40 -18.38 2.80
CA ARG A 23 -5.76 -18.76 3.24
C ARG A 23 -6.68 -19.22 2.10
N HIS A 24 -6.51 -18.68 0.90
CA HIS A 24 -7.49 -18.85 -0.18
C HIS A 24 -6.96 -19.61 -1.41
N THR A 25 -5.69 -20.01 -1.42
CA THR A 25 -5.08 -20.75 -2.53
C THR A 25 -4.16 -21.87 -2.03
N ASP A 26 -3.83 -22.81 -2.93
CA ASP A 26 -2.80 -23.82 -2.67
C ASP A 26 -1.42 -23.42 -3.20
N ALA A 27 -1.23 -22.16 -3.57
CA ALA A 27 0.00 -21.67 -4.17
C ALA A 27 1.16 -21.69 -3.16
N ARG A 28 2.36 -21.95 -3.65
CA ARG A 28 3.60 -21.63 -2.94
C ARG A 28 3.83 -20.12 -3.02
N VAL A 29 4.10 -19.50 -1.89
CA VAL A 29 4.31 -18.05 -1.78
C VAL A 29 5.77 -17.78 -1.43
N VAL A 30 6.49 -17.15 -2.34
CA VAL A 30 7.87 -16.72 -2.16
C VAL A 30 7.88 -15.21 -1.98
N VAL A 31 8.37 -14.72 -0.85
CA VAL A 31 8.43 -13.29 -0.54
C VAL A 31 9.85 -12.76 -0.68
N LEU A 32 10.01 -11.67 -1.42
CA LEU A 32 11.24 -10.88 -1.49
C LEU A 32 11.00 -9.50 -0.90
N ASP A 33 11.70 -9.14 0.19
CA ASP A 33 11.59 -7.81 0.80
C ASP A 33 12.93 -7.38 1.39
N LYS A 34 13.29 -6.12 1.21
CA LYS A 34 14.55 -5.59 1.76
C LYS A 34 14.45 -5.16 3.22
N LEU A 35 13.23 -5.17 3.79
CA LEU A 35 12.92 -4.78 5.17
C LEU A 35 13.36 -3.33 5.47
N THR A 36 12.84 -2.39 4.68
CA THR A 36 12.97 -0.95 4.98
C THR A 36 12.15 -0.59 6.21
N TYR A 37 12.03 0.70 6.52
CA TYR A 37 11.29 1.15 7.70
C TYR A 37 9.85 0.63 7.79
N ALA A 38 9.16 0.51 6.65
CA ALA A 38 7.76 0.09 6.59
C ALA A 38 7.56 -1.44 6.43
N GLY A 39 8.62 -2.19 6.12
CA GLY A 39 8.60 -3.66 6.02
C GLY A 39 9.04 -4.32 7.33
N SER A 40 8.29 -5.32 7.81
CA SER A 40 8.61 -6.05 9.05
C SER A 40 8.27 -7.53 8.95
N LEU A 41 9.15 -8.40 9.44
CA LEU A 41 8.84 -9.83 9.59
C LEU A 41 7.68 -10.09 10.54
N GLN A 42 7.44 -9.21 11.51
CA GLN A 42 6.27 -9.30 12.39
C GLN A 42 4.95 -9.29 11.60
N ASN A 43 4.94 -8.64 10.43
CA ASN A 43 3.77 -8.64 9.55
C ASN A 43 3.51 -10.00 8.90
N LEU A 44 4.46 -10.93 8.94
CA LEU A 44 4.39 -12.25 8.33
C LEU A 44 4.40 -13.39 9.37
N ALA A 45 4.45 -13.07 10.66
CA ALA A 45 4.58 -14.06 11.75
C ALA A 45 3.50 -15.15 11.69
N GLU A 46 2.27 -14.80 11.32
CA GLU A 46 1.14 -15.74 11.22
C GLU A 46 1.37 -16.85 10.16
N VAL A 47 2.14 -16.57 9.12
CA VAL A 47 2.37 -17.48 8.00
C VAL A 47 3.76 -18.13 8.01
N GLU A 48 4.63 -17.77 8.94
CA GLU A 48 6.03 -18.22 8.98
C GLU A 48 6.13 -19.75 9.09
N GLY A 49 5.20 -20.40 9.77
CA GLY A 49 5.16 -21.85 9.95
C GLY A 49 4.52 -22.62 8.77
N ASP A 50 3.94 -21.97 7.77
CA ASP A 50 3.30 -22.66 6.64
C ASP A 50 4.36 -23.24 5.68
N ALA A 51 4.22 -24.52 5.35
CA ALA A 51 5.16 -25.22 4.45
C ALA A 51 5.24 -24.61 3.03
N ARG A 52 4.23 -23.87 2.61
CA ARG A 52 4.15 -23.19 1.32
C ARG A 52 4.83 -21.81 1.32
N PHE A 53 5.10 -21.23 2.48
CA PHE A 53 5.68 -19.90 2.64
C PHE A 53 7.21 -19.94 2.67
N ARG A 54 7.85 -18.99 1.96
CA ARG A 54 9.30 -18.76 2.03
C ARG A 54 9.58 -17.27 1.99
N PHE A 55 10.48 -16.80 2.83
CA PHE A 55 10.93 -15.41 2.89
C PHE A 55 12.40 -15.28 2.50
N PHE A 56 12.71 -14.28 1.68
CA PHE A 56 14.06 -13.89 1.29
C PHE A 56 14.25 -12.40 1.52
N ARG A 57 15.32 -12.05 2.23
CA ARG A 57 15.72 -10.66 2.40
C ARG A 57 16.53 -10.21 1.19
N GLY A 58 16.07 -9.18 0.46
CA GLY A 58 16.79 -8.65 -0.70
C GLY A 58 16.05 -7.52 -1.38
N ASP A 59 16.76 -6.81 -2.25
CA ASP A 59 16.25 -5.68 -3.04
C ASP A 59 15.87 -6.15 -4.45
N ILE A 60 14.71 -5.74 -4.93
CA ILE A 60 14.26 -6.00 -6.32
C ILE A 60 15.17 -5.34 -7.36
N GLY A 61 15.90 -4.29 -6.99
CA GLY A 61 16.91 -3.63 -7.84
C GLY A 61 18.22 -4.43 -7.97
N ASN A 62 18.44 -5.46 -7.14
CA ASN A 62 19.59 -6.35 -7.27
C ASN A 62 19.27 -7.49 -8.22
N ALA A 63 19.74 -7.37 -9.46
CA ALA A 63 19.48 -8.34 -10.53
C ALA A 63 19.90 -9.77 -10.16
N ALA A 64 21.06 -9.96 -9.51
CA ALA A 64 21.56 -11.29 -9.14
C ALA A 64 20.63 -11.96 -8.10
N THR A 65 20.13 -11.21 -7.12
CA THR A 65 19.17 -11.73 -6.14
C THR A 65 17.86 -12.16 -6.81
N VAL A 66 17.32 -11.32 -7.70
CA VAL A 66 16.07 -11.63 -8.43
C VAL A 66 16.29 -12.85 -9.34
N GLU A 67 17.40 -12.90 -10.10
CA GLU A 67 17.75 -14.00 -11.00
C GLU A 67 17.85 -15.33 -10.23
N GLN A 68 18.56 -15.36 -9.11
CA GLN A 68 18.66 -16.55 -8.26
C GLN A 68 17.29 -17.04 -7.77
N LEU A 69 16.39 -16.13 -7.37
CA LEU A 69 15.05 -16.49 -6.92
C LEU A 69 14.20 -17.05 -8.06
N LEU A 70 14.23 -16.42 -9.25
CA LEU A 70 13.48 -16.90 -10.41
C LEU A 70 13.97 -18.28 -10.89
N GLU A 71 15.28 -18.54 -10.89
CA GLU A 71 15.84 -19.85 -11.24
C GLU A 71 15.47 -20.94 -10.23
N THR A 72 15.55 -20.60 -8.92
CA THR A 72 15.29 -21.56 -7.84
C THR A 72 13.82 -21.94 -7.74
N TRP A 73 12.94 -20.93 -7.81
CA TRP A 73 11.52 -21.11 -7.49
C TRP A 73 10.61 -21.19 -8.71
N ARG A 74 11.05 -20.70 -9.86
CA ARG A 74 10.32 -20.67 -11.15
C ARG A 74 8.88 -20.21 -10.99
N PRO A 75 8.65 -18.98 -10.49
CA PRO A 75 7.31 -18.51 -10.23
C PRO A 75 6.50 -18.35 -11.52
N ASP A 76 5.27 -18.85 -11.50
CA ASP A 76 4.31 -18.65 -12.59
C ASP A 76 3.82 -17.20 -12.63
N ARG A 77 3.70 -16.59 -11.45
CA ARG A 77 3.16 -15.23 -11.28
C ARG A 77 4.04 -14.43 -10.35
N ILE A 78 4.19 -13.16 -10.68
CA ILE A 78 4.98 -12.20 -9.90
C ILE A 78 4.07 -11.00 -9.61
N ILE A 79 4.03 -10.56 -8.34
CA ILE A 79 3.36 -9.34 -7.96
C ILE A 79 4.32 -8.40 -7.25
N ASN A 80 4.39 -7.15 -7.71
CA ASN A 80 5.32 -6.15 -7.19
C ASN A 80 4.59 -5.11 -6.33
N PHE A 81 4.76 -5.24 -5.00
CA PHE A 81 4.39 -4.22 -4.02
C PHE A 81 5.58 -3.36 -3.57
N ALA A 82 6.81 -3.75 -3.92
CA ALA A 82 8.00 -3.06 -3.45
C ALA A 82 8.02 -1.61 -3.93
N ALA A 83 7.88 -0.67 -3.00
CA ALA A 83 7.90 0.76 -3.25
C ALA A 83 8.15 1.55 -1.97
N ALA A 84 8.80 2.71 -2.10
CA ALA A 84 8.73 3.77 -1.10
C ALA A 84 7.42 4.54 -1.32
N SER A 85 6.58 4.71 -0.26
CA SER A 85 5.19 5.15 -0.41
C SER A 85 4.79 6.36 0.45
N HIS A 86 5.74 7.02 1.14
CA HIS A 86 5.43 8.18 1.97
C HIS A 86 5.58 9.47 1.18
N VAL A 87 4.45 10.15 0.90
CA VAL A 87 4.44 11.35 0.05
C VAL A 87 5.32 12.46 0.64
N ASP A 88 5.19 12.79 1.94
CA ASP A 88 5.97 13.87 2.56
C ASP A 88 7.48 13.60 2.49
N ARG A 89 7.92 12.35 2.69
CA ARG A 89 9.33 11.95 2.49
C ARG A 89 9.76 12.09 1.03
N SER A 90 8.86 11.88 0.07
CA SER A 90 9.19 12.05 -1.35
C SER A 90 9.50 13.48 -1.73
N ILE A 91 8.91 14.46 -1.04
CA ILE A 91 9.17 15.89 -1.23
C ILE A 91 10.62 16.21 -0.83
N ASN A 92 11.09 15.62 0.27
CA ASN A 92 12.44 15.86 0.80
C ASN A 92 13.53 15.01 0.12
N ALA A 93 13.19 13.84 -0.43
CA ALA A 93 14.13 12.89 -1.03
C ALA A 93 13.62 12.32 -2.37
N PRO A 94 13.33 13.15 -3.39
CA PRO A 94 12.66 12.70 -4.61
C PRO A 94 13.47 11.66 -5.39
N ARG A 95 14.81 11.80 -5.43
CA ARG A 95 15.71 10.85 -6.10
C ARG A 95 15.55 9.44 -5.55
N HIS A 96 15.48 9.27 -4.23
CA HIS A 96 15.31 7.99 -3.57
C HIS A 96 14.02 7.27 -4.03
N PHE A 97 12.92 8.03 -4.25
CA PHE A 97 11.67 7.46 -4.75
C PHE A 97 11.77 7.00 -6.21
N LEU A 98 12.44 7.76 -7.06
CA LEU A 98 12.68 7.33 -8.45
C LEU A 98 13.56 6.07 -8.51
N GLU A 99 14.63 6.01 -7.74
CA GLU A 99 15.52 4.86 -7.66
C GLU A 99 14.78 3.60 -7.18
N ASN A 100 14.03 3.71 -6.09
CA ASN A 100 13.31 2.55 -5.51
C ASN A 100 12.06 2.14 -6.30
N ASN A 101 11.29 3.09 -6.84
CA ASN A 101 9.99 2.76 -7.43
C ASN A 101 10.09 2.52 -8.93
N CYS A 102 10.95 3.27 -9.64
CA CYS A 102 11.08 3.18 -11.08
C CYS A 102 12.28 2.33 -11.50
N LEU A 103 13.51 2.71 -11.10
CA LEU A 103 14.72 2.02 -11.56
C LEU A 103 14.81 0.60 -11.02
N ALA A 104 14.44 0.36 -9.75
CA ALA A 104 14.42 -1.00 -9.22
C ALA A 104 13.36 -1.88 -9.90
N THR A 105 12.17 -1.33 -10.25
CA THR A 105 11.17 -2.04 -11.05
C THR A 105 11.69 -2.36 -12.46
N LEU A 106 12.39 -1.42 -13.10
CA LEU A 106 13.05 -1.65 -14.40
C LEU A 106 14.07 -2.81 -14.29
N GLY A 107 14.94 -2.78 -13.27
CA GLY A 107 15.92 -3.84 -13.04
C GLY A 107 15.27 -5.22 -12.87
N MET A 108 14.20 -5.29 -12.08
CA MET A 108 13.41 -6.52 -11.91
C MET A 108 12.81 -7.01 -13.24
N LEU A 109 12.22 -6.11 -14.02
CA LEU A 109 11.60 -6.45 -15.31
C LEU A 109 12.60 -6.98 -16.34
N GLU A 110 13.86 -6.50 -16.34
CA GLU A 110 14.91 -7.04 -17.21
C GLU A 110 15.20 -8.51 -16.89
N VAL A 111 15.27 -8.87 -15.60
CA VAL A 111 15.48 -10.27 -15.18
C VAL A 111 14.24 -11.11 -15.50
N VAL A 112 13.04 -10.60 -15.19
CA VAL A 112 11.76 -11.29 -15.47
C VAL A 112 11.60 -11.56 -16.97
N ARG A 113 11.93 -10.60 -17.82
CA ARG A 113 11.88 -10.73 -19.28
C ARG A 113 12.73 -11.91 -19.77
N LYS A 114 13.96 -12.01 -19.30
CA LYS A 114 14.88 -13.12 -19.66
C LYS A 114 14.34 -14.45 -19.16
N HIS A 115 13.90 -14.50 -17.91
CA HIS A 115 13.38 -15.72 -17.28
C HIS A 115 12.11 -16.22 -18.00
N PHE A 116 11.14 -15.35 -18.30
CA PHE A 116 9.92 -15.76 -19.01
C PHE A 116 10.19 -16.19 -20.46
N ALA A 117 11.20 -15.63 -21.13
CA ALA A 117 11.61 -16.08 -22.45
C ALA A 117 12.28 -17.47 -22.42
N GLN A 118 13.06 -17.77 -21.40
CA GLN A 118 13.73 -19.06 -21.22
C GLN A 118 12.78 -20.18 -20.76
N HIS A 119 11.70 -19.83 -20.05
CA HIS A 119 10.72 -20.76 -19.48
C HIS A 119 9.29 -20.42 -19.92
N PRO A 120 8.94 -20.55 -21.22
CA PRO A 120 7.61 -20.12 -21.71
C PRO A 120 6.46 -20.81 -20.97
N ASN A 121 5.53 -20.02 -20.41
CA ASN A 121 4.34 -20.50 -19.72
C ASN A 121 3.18 -19.51 -19.95
N SER A 122 2.04 -20.00 -20.41
CA SER A 122 0.85 -19.17 -20.67
C SER A 122 0.28 -18.52 -19.40
N ARG A 123 0.64 -19.03 -18.21
CA ARG A 123 0.22 -18.49 -16.91
C ARG A 123 1.12 -17.37 -16.41
N HIS A 124 2.24 -17.09 -17.06
CA HIS A 124 3.12 -16.01 -16.64
C HIS A 124 2.37 -14.68 -16.56
N ARG A 125 2.53 -14.02 -15.43
CA ARG A 125 2.02 -12.66 -15.18
C ARG A 125 3.01 -11.91 -14.29
N PHE A 126 3.26 -10.66 -14.64
CA PHE A 126 3.91 -9.69 -13.78
C PHE A 126 2.90 -8.58 -13.47
N LEU A 127 2.42 -8.50 -12.24
CA LEU A 127 1.47 -7.49 -11.82
C LEU A 127 2.19 -6.39 -11.03
N GLN A 128 2.10 -5.15 -11.52
CA GLN A 128 2.54 -3.95 -10.83
C GLN A 128 1.40 -3.38 -10.00
N VAL A 129 1.58 -3.31 -8.69
CA VAL A 129 0.66 -2.59 -7.81
C VAL A 129 1.01 -1.11 -7.83
N SER A 130 0.08 -0.28 -8.27
CA SER A 130 0.21 1.16 -8.42
C SER A 130 -0.83 1.90 -7.56
N THR A 131 -1.05 3.17 -7.82
CA THR A 131 -1.90 4.07 -7.05
C THR A 131 -2.71 4.98 -7.98
N ASP A 132 -3.87 5.41 -7.53
CA ASP A 132 -4.70 6.43 -8.19
C ASP A 132 -4.04 7.82 -8.20
N GLU A 133 -3.08 8.07 -7.30
CA GLU A 133 -2.31 9.32 -7.26
C GLU A 133 -1.55 9.60 -8.58
N THR A 134 -1.29 8.57 -9.40
CA THR A 134 -0.66 8.72 -10.73
C THR A 134 -1.50 9.55 -11.69
N TYR A 135 -2.81 9.59 -11.51
CA TYR A 135 -3.72 10.38 -12.36
C TYR A 135 -3.74 11.88 -12.02
N GLY A 136 -3.24 12.26 -10.85
CA GLY A 136 -3.32 13.64 -10.36
C GLY A 136 -4.62 13.97 -9.66
N SER A 137 -5.00 15.25 -9.61
CA SER A 137 -6.16 15.73 -8.85
C SER A 137 -7.40 15.92 -9.71
N LEU A 138 -8.54 15.40 -9.25
CA LEU A 138 -9.85 15.68 -9.85
C LEU A 138 -10.43 17.03 -9.36
N GLY A 139 -11.29 17.58 -10.20
CA GLY A 139 -12.25 18.61 -9.82
C GLY A 139 -13.39 18.03 -8.94
N PRO A 140 -14.47 18.82 -8.74
CA PRO A 140 -15.58 18.42 -7.87
C PRO A 140 -16.38 17.21 -8.40
N THR A 141 -16.26 16.90 -9.68
CA THR A 141 -17.03 15.83 -10.34
C THR A 141 -16.10 14.93 -11.17
N GLY A 142 -16.65 13.82 -11.68
CA GLY A 142 -15.93 12.86 -12.53
C GLY A 142 -15.19 11.81 -11.72
N LYS A 143 -14.63 10.83 -12.46
CA LYS A 143 -13.80 9.74 -11.94
C LYS A 143 -12.69 9.43 -12.92
N PHE A 144 -11.53 9.00 -12.44
CA PHE A 144 -10.47 8.47 -13.27
C PHE A 144 -10.83 7.09 -13.81
N THR A 145 -10.74 6.93 -15.11
CA THR A 145 -10.81 5.64 -15.79
C THR A 145 -9.40 5.13 -16.12
N GLU A 146 -9.31 3.90 -16.58
CA GLU A 146 -8.04 3.33 -17.04
C GLU A 146 -7.44 4.08 -18.25
N GLU A 147 -8.26 4.83 -19.00
CA GLU A 147 -7.85 5.67 -20.13
C GLU A 147 -7.45 7.11 -19.73
N SER A 148 -7.70 7.48 -18.48
CA SER A 148 -7.30 8.81 -17.99
C SER A 148 -5.79 9.00 -18.08
N PRO A 149 -5.31 10.17 -18.57
CA PRO A 149 -3.89 10.46 -18.63
C PRO A 149 -3.29 10.57 -17.22
N TYR A 150 -2.04 10.16 -17.07
CA TYR A 150 -1.28 10.39 -15.85
C TYR A 150 -0.83 11.85 -15.76
N ALA A 151 -1.08 12.48 -14.61
CA ALA A 151 -0.69 13.87 -14.31
C ALA A 151 -0.29 14.01 -12.82
N PRO A 152 0.73 13.25 -12.34
CA PRO A 152 1.10 13.18 -10.95
C PRO A 152 1.63 14.52 -10.41
N ASN A 153 1.20 14.92 -9.19
CA ASN A 153 1.56 16.20 -8.57
C ASN A 153 2.59 16.07 -7.42
N SER A 154 2.98 14.84 -7.05
CA SER A 154 4.03 14.61 -6.04
C SER A 154 5.18 13.78 -6.61
N PRO A 155 6.41 13.88 -6.04
CA PRO A 155 7.52 13.02 -6.47
C PRO A 155 7.23 11.52 -6.28
N TYR A 156 6.48 11.13 -5.24
CA TYR A 156 6.00 9.76 -5.07
C TYR A 156 5.11 9.34 -6.25
N ALA A 157 4.05 10.10 -6.52
CA ALA A 157 3.12 9.78 -7.61
C ALA A 157 3.83 9.77 -8.97
N ALA A 158 4.76 10.70 -9.21
CA ALA A 158 5.59 10.72 -10.42
C ALA A 158 6.47 9.47 -10.56
N SER A 159 7.08 9.00 -9.46
CA SER A 159 7.89 7.78 -9.46
C SER A 159 7.06 6.52 -9.76
N LYS A 160 5.81 6.46 -9.26
CA LYS A 160 4.87 5.36 -9.55
C LYS A 160 4.38 5.42 -11.00
N ALA A 161 4.04 6.61 -11.50
CA ALA A 161 3.66 6.80 -12.91
C ALA A 161 4.80 6.40 -13.87
N ALA A 162 6.04 6.76 -13.55
CA ALA A 162 7.22 6.34 -14.32
C ALA A 162 7.37 4.80 -14.33
N ALA A 163 7.21 4.14 -13.18
CA ALA A 163 7.22 2.68 -13.09
C ALA A 163 6.12 2.04 -13.96
N ASP A 164 4.90 2.57 -13.92
CA ASP A 164 3.77 2.07 -14.70
C ASP A 164 4.02 2.22 -16.22
N HIS A 165 4.63 3.33 -16.65
CA HIS A 165 5.03 3.52 -18.04
C HIS A 165 6.11 2.52 -18.47
N VAL A 166 7.08 2.21 -17.61
CA VAL A 166 8.07 1.17 -17.87
C VAL A 166 7.39 -0.19 -18.00
N VAL A 167 6.52 -0.57 -17.05
CA VAL A 167 5.77 -1.84 -17.08
C VAL A 167 4.94 -1.97 -18.37
N ARG A 168 4.23 -0.91 -18.75
CA ARG A 168 3.48 -0.86 -20.02
C ARG A 168 4.39 -1.01 -21.25
N ALA A 169 5.55 -0.34 -21.26
CA ALA A 169 6.50 -0.44 -22.35
C ALA A 169 7.04 -1.87 -22.53
N TYR A 170 7.25 -2.59 -21.43
CA TYR A 170 7.71 -3.99 -21.48
C TYR A 170 6.68 -4.92 -22.13
N TRP A 171 5.40 -4.69 -21.91
CA TRP A 171 4.35 -5.39 -22.66
C TRP A 171 4.35 -4.99 -24.14
N GLN A 172 4.35 -3.70 -24.43
CA GLN A 172 4.23 -3.24 -25.81
C GLN A 172 5.43 -3.63 -26.68
N THR A 173 6.63 -3.53 -26.13
CA THR A 173 7.89 -3.75 -26.88
C THR A 173 8.33 -5.20 -26.85
N TYR A 174 8.33 -5.83 -25.68
CA TYR A 174 8.94 -7.14 -25.46
C TYR A 174 7.93 -8.27 -25.25
N ARG A 175 6.64 -7.94 -25.19
CA ARG A 175 5.53 -8.89 -24.91
C ARG A 175 5.69 -9.60 -23.57
N VAL A 176 6.37 -9.00 -22.61
CA VAL A 176 6.36 -9.49 -21.23
C VAL A 176 4.92 -9.38 -20.69
N PRO A 177 4.31 -10.45 -20.18
CA PRO A 177 2.89 -10.48 -19.80
C PRO A 177 2.64 -9.68 -18.51
N THR A 178 2.69 -8.34 -18.62
CA THR A 178 2.51 -7.42 -17.51
C THR A 178 1.06 -6.99 -17.34
N LEU A 179 0.72 -6.62 -16.09
CA LEU A 179 -0.54 -6.02 -15.65
C LEU A 179 -0.25 -4.83 -14.73
N ILE A 180 -1.15 -3.86 -14.69
CA ILE A 180 -1.08 -2.72 -13.76
C ILE A 180 -2.40 -2.64 -12.99
N VAL A 181 -2.34 -2.46 -11.67
CA VAL A 181 -3.51 -2.18 -10.85
C VAL A 181 -3.30 -0.88 -10.08
N ASN A 182 -4.08 0.14 -10.39
CA ASN A 182 -4.12 1.42 -9.68
C ASN A 182 -5.12 1.30 -8.53
N CYS A 183 -4.60 1.26 -7.29
CA CYS A 183 -5.41 1.14 -6.09
C CYS A 183 -5.78 2.51 -5.54
N ALA A 184 -7.03 2.68 -5.10
CA ALA A 184 -7.44 3.78 -4.25
C ALA A 184 -6.79 3.69 -2.86
N ASN A 185 -7.07 4.67 -1.97
CA ASN A 185 -6.48 4.71 -0.63
C ASN A 185 -6.85 3.45 0.17
N THR A 186 -5.96 2.49 0.16
CA THR A 186 -6.11 1.25 0.93
C THR A 186 -5.83 1.50 2.40
N TYR A 187 -6.68 0.95 3.29
CA TYR A 187 -6.53 1.00 4.74
C TYR A 187 -6.81 -0.36 5.39
N GLY A 188 -6.30 -0.58 6.61
CA GLY A 188 -6.52 -1.84 7.33
C GLY A 188 -5.38 -2.23 8.25
N TYR A 189 -5.30 -3.53 8.55
CA TYR A 189 -4.32 -4.15 9.43
C TYR A 189 -2.90 -3.97 8.93
N PHE A 190 -1.94 -3.79 9.84
CA PHE A 190 -0.51 -3.66 9.53
C PHE A 190 -0.14 -2.43 8.68
N GLN A 191 -1.05 -1.46 8.50
CA GLN A 191 -0.71 -0.20 7.84
C GLN A 191 0.24 0.60 8.74
N TYR A 192 1.34 1.10 8.15
CA TYR A 192 2.39 1.76 8.93
C TYR A 192 1.87 3.03 9.64
N PRO A 193 2.26 3.28 10.92
CA PRO A 193 1.66 4.33 11.77
C PRO A 193 1.87 5.77 11.32
N GLU A 194 2.54 6.03 10.19
CA GLU A 194 2.68 7.37 9.59
C GLU A 194 1.46 7.79 8.76
N LYS A 195 0.61 6.83 8.33
CA LYS A 195 -0.56 7.09 7.48
C LYS A 195 -1.75 7.57 8.31
N LEU A 196 -2.70 8.28 7.67
CA LEU A 196 -3.79 9.00 8.35
C LEU A 196 -4.51 8.14 9.43
N ILE A 197 -5.12 7.02 9.03
CA ILE A 197 -5.92 6.21 9.95
C ILE A 197 -5.07 5.66 11.10
N PRO A 198 -3.98 4.91 10.87
CA PRO A 198 -3.20 4.36 11.97
C PRO A 198 -2.52 5.43 12.83
N ARG A 199 -2.09 6.56 12.25
CA ARG A 199 -1.52 7.68 12.99
C ARG A 199 -2.55 8.29 13.95
N PHE A 200 -3.79 8.49 13.46
CA PHE A 200 -4.86 9.05 14.29
C PHE A 200 -5.23 8.09 15.41
N VAL A 201 -5.38 6.81 15.14
CA VAL A 201 -5.66 5.79 16.16
C VAL A 201 -4.55 5.74 17.21
N SER A 202 -3.29 5.68 16.80
CA SER A 202 -2.14 5.64 17.73
C SER A 202 -2.05 6.91 18.56
N ASN A 203 -2.18 8.09 17.94
CA ASN A 203 -2.16 9.37 18.65
C ASN A 203 -3.31 9.50 19.63
N ALA A 204 -4.53 9.14 19.23
CA ALA A 204 -5.72 9.19 20.08
C ALA A 204 -5.56 8.35 21.34
N ILE A 205 -5.09 7.10 21.19
CA ILE A 205 -4.85 6.19 22.32
C ILE A 205 -3.85 6.77 23.32
N GLU A 206 -2.84 7.49 22.84
CA GLU A 206 -1.81 8.13 23.67
C GLU A 206 -2.19 9.55 24.12
N GLY A 207 -3.40 10.02 23.80
CA GLY A 207 -3.88 11.36 24.15
C GLY A 207 -3.15 12.49 23.42
N ARG A 208 -2.49 12.18 22.28
CA ARG A 208 -1.83 13.17 21.42
C ARG A 208 -2.81 13.82 20.46
N LEU A 209 -2.45 15.01 19.94
CA LEU A 209 -3.27 15.72 18.96
C LEU A 209 -3.39 14.94 17.64
N LEU A 210 -4.54 15.13 16.97
CA LEU A 210 -4.90 14.52 15.69
C LEU A 210 -4.79 15.60 14.59
N PRO A 211 -3.61 15.73 13.94
CA PRO A 211 -3.36 16.82 13.02
C PRO A 211 -4.02 16.58 11.65
N LEU A 212 -4.92 17.47 11.25
CA LEU A 212 -5.51 17.54 9.92
C LEU A 212 -4.80 18.60 9.08
N TYR A 213 -4.35 18.22 7.88
CA TYR A 213 -3.75 19.16 6.93
C TYR A 213 -4.79 20.12 6.34
N GLY A 214 -4.41 21.39 6.23
CA GLY A 214 -5.21 22.46 5.61
C GLY A 214 -6.59 22.59 6.25
N ASP A 215 -7.64 22.54 5.43
CA ASP A 215 -9.04 22.61 5.86
C ASP A 215 -9.69 21.23 6.11
N GLY A 216 -8.95 20.16 5.96
CA GLY A 216 -9.42 18.78 6.12
C GLY A 216 -10.39 18.30 5.03
N LYS A 217 -10.64 19.10 3.99
CA LYS A 217 -11.63 18.80 2.94
C LYS A 217 -11.05 18.09 1.71
N ASN A 218 -9.81 17.62 1.77
CA ASN A 218 -9.27 16.76 0.73
C ASN A 218 -10.04 15.43 0.72
N ILE A 219 -10.53 15.02 -0.46
CA ILE A 219 -11.38 13.84 -0.62
C ILE A 219 -10.53 12.68 -1.09
N ARG A 220 -10.75 11.52 -0.48
CA ARG A 220 -10.10 10.25 -0.86
C ARG A 220 -11.15 9.17 -1.02
N GLU A 221 -10.91 8.26 -1.94
CA GLU A 221 -11.68 7.03 -2.05
C GLU A 221 -11.00 5.96 -1.18
N TRP A 222 -11.74 5.32 -0.27
CA TRP A 222 -11.21 4.41 0.72
C TRP A 222 -11.58 2.96 0.39
N LEU A 223 -10.58 2.08 0.42
CA LEU A 223 -10.73 0.65 0.12
C LEU A 223 -10.12 -0.20 1.24
N PHE A 224 -10.90 -1.11 1.80
CA PHE A 224 -10.40 -2.00 2.85
C PHE A 224 -9.39 -3.00 2.28
N VAL A 225 -8.33 -3.30 3.04
CA VAL A 225 -7.18 -4.07 2.54
C VAL A 225 -7.53 -5.50 2.09
N GLU A 226 -8.54 -6.15 2.68
CA GLU A 226 -8.96 -7.49 2.26
C GLU A 226 -9.63 -7.44 0.88
N ASP A 227 -10.45 -6.43 0.60
CA ASP A 227 -11.03 -6.23 -0.73
C ASP A 227 -9.95 -5.88 -1.77
N THR A 228 -8.92 -5.11 -1.37
CA THR A 228 -7.73 -4.87 -2.21
C THR A 228 -7.03 -6.19 -2.55
N CYS A 229 -6.77 -7.05 -1.55
CA CYS A 229 -6.11 -8.34 -1.77
C CYS A 229 -6.92 -9.24 -2.71
N GLN A 230 -8.23 -9.29 -2.56
CA GLN A 230 -9.11 -10.04 -3.44
C GLN A 230 -9.03 -9.53 -4.89
N ALA A 231 -9.09 -8.21 -5.10
CA ALA A 231 -8.96 -7.61 -6.44
C ALA A 231 -7.63 -7.97 -7.11
N LEU A 232 -6.53 -7.87 -6.35
CA LEU A 232 -5.19 -8.19 -6.86
C LEU A 232 -5.04 -9.67 -7.23
N LEU A 233 -5.60 -10.59 -6.45
CA LEU A 233 -5.61 -12.01 -6.79
C LEU A 233 -6.41 -12.26 -8.07
N LEU A 234 -7.61 -11.69 -8.17
CA LEU A 234 -8.45 -11.81 -9.37
C LEU A 234 -7.77 -11.21 -10.61
N ALA A 235 -7.06 -10.08 -10.46
CA ALA A 235 -6.29 -9.50 -11.56
C ALA A 235 -5.14 -10.43 -12.02
N LEU A 236 -4.43 -11.08 -11.09
CA LEU A 236 -3.41 -12.09 -11.42
C LEU A 236 -3.98 -13.31 -12.12
N GLU A 237 -5.20 -13.72 -11.79
CA GLU A 237 -5.84 -14.94 -12.32
C GLU A 237 -6.54 -14.70 -13.64
N ARG A 238 -7.25 -13.58 -13.78
CA ARG A 238 -8.19 -13.29 -14.88
C ARG A 238 -7.72 -12.19 -15.82
N GLY A 239 -6.82 -11.31 -15.37
CA GLY A 239 -6.32 -10.20 -16.17
C GLY A 239 -5.55 -10.68 -17.40
N ARG A 240 -5.76 -10.00 -18.54
CA ARG A 240 -5.03 -10.27 -19.78
C ARG A 240 -3.71 -9.49 -19.79
N PRO A 241 -2.64 -10.02 -20.34
CA PRO A 241 -1.40 -9.28 -20.51
C PRO A 241 -1.64 -7.93 -21.20
N GLY A 242 -1.10 -6.87 -20.59
CA GLY A 242 -1.27 -5.49 -21.03
C GLY A 242 -2.44 -4.74 -20.40
N ASP A 243 -3.30 -5.42 -19.64
CA ASP A 243 -4.42 -4.76 -18.96
C ASP A 243 -3.95 -3.82 -17.84
N LYS A 244 -4.74 -2.77 -17.65
CA LYS A 244 -4.71 -1.89 -16.50
C LYS A 244 -6.10 -1.91 -15.85
N PHE A 245 -6.15 -1.93 -14.50
CA PHE A 245 -7.39 -1.89 -13.73
C PHE A 245 -7.33 -0.83 -12.66
N ASN A 246 -8.41 -0.09 -12.48
CA ASN A 246 -8.65 0.74 -11.32
C ASN A 246 -9.45 -0.07 -10.29
N ILE A 247 -8.99 -0.04 -9.03
CA ILE A 247 -9.73 -0.64 -7.92
C ILE A 247 -9.96 0.40 -6.82
N GLY A 248 -11.22 0.64 -6.51
CA GLY A 248 -11.66 1.63 -5.52
C GLY A 248 -12.80 1.12 -4.67
N GLY A 249 -12.98 1.74 -3.49
CA GLY A 249 -13.97 1.33 -2.50
C GLY A 249 -15.38 1.88 -2.75
N ALA A 250 -15.58 2.64 -3.82
CA ALA A 250 -16.83 3.34 -4.16
C ALA A 250 -17.33 4.31 -3.06
N GLN A 251 -16.49 4.65 -2.08
CA GLN A 251 -16.83 5.55 -0.98
C GLN A 251 -15.79 6.66 -0.86
N GLU A 252 -16.21 7.86 -1.25
CA GLU A 252 -15.42 9.08 -1.17
C GLU A 252 -15.70 9.80 0.15
N LEU A 253 -14.66 10.08 0.94
CA LEU A 253 -14.75 10.80 2.21
C LEU A 253 -13.68 11.88 2.28
N THR A 254 -14.01 12.99 2.91
CA THR A 254 -13.03 14.01 3.28
C THR A 254 -12.15 13.49 4.43
N ASN A 255 -10.94 14.03 4.53
CA ASN A 255 -10.07 13.70 5.67
C ASN A 255 -10.72 14.05 7.02
N LEU A 256 -11.54 15.10 7.07
CA LEU A 256 -12.29 15.47 8.26
C LEU A 256 -13.36 14.43 8.62
N GLU A 257 -14.15 13.93 7.65
CA GLU A 257 -15.14 12.87 7.89
C GLU A 257 -14.47 11.56 8.35
N VAL A 258 -13.30 11.23 7.80
CA VAL A 258 -12.51 10.07 8.27
C VAL A 258 -12.04 10.28 9.70
N ALA A 259 -11.53 11.47 10.05
CA ALA A 259 -11.09 11.79 11.42
C ALA A 259 -12.25 11.71 12.42
N GLU A 260 -13.42 12.26 12.06
CA GLU A 260 -14.64 12.20 12.89
C GLU A 260 -15.11 10.74 13.05
N SER A 261 -15.06 9.93 12.00
CA SER A 261 -15.40 8.50 12.05
C SER A 261 -14.44 7.73 12.96
N ILE A 262 -13.13 8.00 12.90
CA ILE A 262 -12.14 7.41 13.81
C ILE A 262 -12.46 7.76 15.26
N CYS A 263 -12.70 9.05 15.55
CA CYS A 263 -13.02 9.50 16.91
C CYS A 263 -14.29 8.85 17.45
N ARG A 264 -15.34 8.79 16.64
CA ARG A 264 -16.61 8.16 17.01
C ARG A 264 -16.43 6.67 17.31
N VAL A 265 -15.77 5.93 16.43
CA VAL A 265 -15.52 4.50 16.65
C VAL A 265 -14.63 4.27 17.88
N LEU A 266 -13.64 5.14 18.13
CA LEU A 266 -12.81 5.06 19.35
C LEU A 266 -13.64 5.35 20.61
N ASP A 267 -14.53 6.34 20.59
CA ASP A 267 -15.41 6.64 21.73
C ASP A 267 -16.36 5.47 22.07
N GLU A 268 -16.75 4.67 21.05
CA GLU A 268 -17.55 3.44 21.22
C GLU A 268 -16.71 2.25 21.71
N GLU A 269 -15.57 1.97 21.11
CA GLU A 269 -14.76 0.74 21.37
C GLU A 269 -13.79 0.91 22.55
N HIS A 270 -13.35 2.14 22.83
CA HIS A 270 -12.41 2.48 23.90
C HIS A 270 -12.74 3.87 24.46
N PRO A 271 -13.84 4.05 25.21
CA PRO A 271 -14.32 5.36 25.65
C PRO A 271 -13.24 6.23 26.28
N ALA A 272 -13.28 7.54 26.03
CA ALA A 272 -12.31 8.51 26.56
C ALA A 272 -12.15 8.43 28.08
N ALA A 273 -13.21 8.12 28.81
CA ALA A 273 -13.20 7.92 30.26
C ALA A 273 -12.34 6.70 30.71
N SER A 274 -12.16 5.72 29.84
CA SER A 274 -11.29 4.55 30.08
C SER A 274 -9.82 4.83 29.75
N ASN A 275 -9.54 5.86 28.95
CA ASN A 275 -8.19 6.24 28.55
C ASN A 275 -7.56 7.12 29.66
N GLN A 276 -6.51 6.63 30.30
CA GLN A 276 -5.85 7.34 31.41
C GLN A 276 -5.31 8.72 31.00
N PHE A 277 -4.81 8.89 29.77
CA PHE A 277 -4.27 10.16 29.29
C PHE A 277 -5.35 11.21 29.05
N LEU A 278 -6.52 10.79 28.59
CA LEU A 278 -7.66 11.68 28.35
C LEU A 278 -8.37 12.04 29.67
N ARG A 279 -8.58 11.03 30.52
CA ARG A 279 -9.21 11.24 31.83
C ARG A 279 -8.43 12.24 32.70
N SER A 280 -7.09 12.13 32.75
CA SER A 280 -6.25 13.06 33.53
C SER A 280 -6.32 14.51 33.02
N ARG A 281 -6.73 14.73 31.78
CA ARG A 281 -6.85 16.04 31.14
C ARG A 281 -8.30 16.54 31.05
N GLY A 282 -9.26 15.77 31.55
CA GLY A 282 -10.69 16.11 31.49
C GLY A 282 -11.31 16.04 30.09
N VAL A 283 -10.63 15.40 29.10
CA VAL A 283 -11.11 15.22 27.74
C VAL A 283 -12.24 14.17 27.72
N LYS A 284 -13.38 14.52 27.12
CA LYS A 284 -14.59 13.69 27.13
C LYS A 284 -14.78 12.86 25.86
N SER A 285 -14.19 13.30 24.75
CA SER A 285 -14.26 12.63 23.43
C SER A 285 -12.94 12.79 22.69
N TYR A 286 -12.57 11.79 21.91
CA TYR A 286 -11.38 11.83 21.03
C TYR A 286 -11.44 12.96 20.01
N ARG A 287 -12.63 13.44 19.66
CA ARG A 287 -12.82 14.60 18.75
C ARG A 287 -12.15 15.88 19.27
N GLU A 288 -12.06 16.07 20.58
CA GLU A 288 -11.40 17.23 21.19
C GLU A 288 -9.89 17.29 20.92
N LEU A 289 -9.28 16.18 20.47
CA LEU A 289 -7.87 16.13 20.09
C LEU A 289 -7.61 16.61 18.66
N THR A 290 -8.66 16.80 17.85
CA THR A 290 -8.50 17.22 16.45
C THR A 290 -7.97 18.65 16.37
N THR A 291 -6.94 18.86 15.55
CA THR A 291 -6.33 20.17 15.30
C THR A 291 -5.98 20.33 13.82
N PHE A 292 -6.03 21.56 13.32
CA PHE A 292 -5.64 21.85 11.95
C PHE A 292 -4.19 22.33 11.91
N VAL A 293 -3.45 21.84 10.91
CA VAL A 293 -2.05 22.21 10.68
C VAL A 293 -1.87 22.72 9.25
N ALA A 294 -0.71 23.36 8.96
CA ALA A 294 -0.40 23.84 7.63
C ALA A 294 -0.49 22.70 6.60
N ASP A 295 -1.03 23.02 5.43
CA ASP A 295 -1.14 22.03 4.35
C ASP A 295 0.22 21.72 3.71
N ARG A 296 0.36 20.55 3.13
CA ARG A 296 1.59 20.13 2.44
C ARG A 296 1.62 20.60 0.98
N PRO A 297 2.80 20.88 0.41
CA PRO A 297 2.92 21.20 -1.02
C PRO A 297 2.42 20.03 -1.90
N GLY A 298 1.74 20.39 -3.01
CA GLY A 298 1.24 19.39 -3.97
C GLY A 298 0.14 18.47 -3.42
N HIS A 299 -0.62 18.92 -2.44
CA HIS A 299 -1.70 18.14 -1.83
C HIS A 299 -2.93 18.12 -2.73
N ASP A 300 -3.12 17.04 -3.48
CA ASP A 300 -4.26 16.86 -4.36
C ASP A 300 -5.60 16.96 -3.62
N ARG A 301 -6.56 17.62 -4.27
CA ARG A 301 -7.86 17.92 -3.64
C ARG A 301 -8.78 16.70 -3.60
N ARG A 302 -8.84 15.91 -4.70
CA ARG A 302 -9.79 14.79 -4.77
C ARG A 302 -9.24 13.67 -5.64
N TYR A 303 -9.42 12.43 -5.16
CA TYR A 303 -9.26 11.19 -5.91
C TYR A 303 -10.58 10.43 -5.92
N ALA A 304 -10.95 9.91 -7.08
CA ALA A 304 -12.04 8.96 -7.26
C ALA A 304 -11.79 8.15 -8.53
N THR A 305 -11.98 6.84 -8.47
CA THR A 305 -11.71 5.93 -9.57
C THR A 305 -13.00 5.27 -10.09
N ASP A 306 -13.04 5.01 -11.38
CA ASP A 306 -14.06 4.15 -11.97
C ASP A 306 -13.55 2.71 -11.99
N SER A 307 -14.14 1.85 -11.17
CA SER A 307 -13.79 0.42 -11.09
C SER A 307 -14.71 -0.46 -11.95
N THR A 308 -15.40 0.12 -12.93
CA THR A 308 -16.33 -0.63 -13.79
C THR A 308 -15.63 -1.75 -14.56
N LYS A 309 -14.42 -1.50 -15.07
CA LYS A 309 -13.63 -2.53 -15.76
C LYS A 309 -13.31 -3.71 -14.83
N ALA A 310 -12.86 -3.46 -13.61
CA ALA A 310 -12.60 -4.51 -12.63
C ALA A 310 -13.87 -5.30 -12.28
N ARG A 311 -15.01 -4.62 -12.14
CA ARG A 311 -16.31 -5.29 -11.90
C ARG A 311 -16.72 -6.20 -13.04
N VAL A 312 -16.56 -5.76 -14.29
CA VAL A 312 -17.00 -6.51 -15.48
C VAL A 312 -16.04 -7.64 -15.84
N GLU A 313 -14.73 -7.35 -15.90
CA GLU A 313 -13.75 -8.31 -16.42
C GLU A 313 -13.18 -9.23 -15.34
N LEU A 314 -13.05 -8.76 -14.08
CA LEU A 314 -12.58 -9.57 -12.96
C LEU A 314 -13.72 -10.16 -12.12
N ALA A 315 -14.97 -9.71 -12.32
CA ALA A 315 -16.12 -10.00 -11.46
C ALA A 315 -15.82 -9.61 -10.00
N TRP A 316 -15.15 -8.46 -9.79
CA TRP A 316 -14.79 -7.94 -8.49
C TRP A 316 -15.57 -6.67 -8.15
N GLN A 317 -15.99 -6.57 -6.90
CA GLN A 317 -16.48 -5.34 -6.28
C GLN A 317 -16.10 -5.34 -4.79
N PRO A 318 -15.92 -4.16 -4.17
CA PRO A 318 -15.69 -4.09 -2.74
C PRO A 318 -16.90 -4.63 -1.97
N THR A 319 -16.63 -5.40 -0.92
CA THR A 319 -17.67 -6.05 -0.09
C THR A 319 -17.74 -5.47 1.32
N THR A 320 -16.68 -4.77 1.74
CA THR A 320 -16.55 -4.21 3.09
C THR A 320 -16.90 -2.71 3.05
N SER A 321 -17.90 -2.30 3.84
CA SER A 321 -18.20 -0.87 4.01
C SER A 321 -17.03 -0.16 4.71
N PHE A 322 -16.88 1.17 4.50
CA PHE A 322 -15.84 1.94 5.20
C PHE A 322 -15.99 1.83 6.72
N GLU A 323 -17.20 1.90 7.23
CA GLU A 323 -17.50 1.81 8.67
C GLU A 323 -17.06 0.46 9.27
N ASP A 324 -17.41 -0.66 8.60
CA ASP A 324 -17.03 -1.99 9.10
C ASP A 324 -15.52 -2.22 9.02
N GLY A 325 -14.90 -1.83 7.92
CA GLY A 325 -13.46 -1.91 7.74
C GLY A 325 -12.70 -1.03 8.75
N LEU A 326 -13.21 0.20 9.01
CA LEU A 326 -12.62 1.10 10.00
C LEU A 326 -12.72 0.53 11.42
N ARG A 327 -13.87 -0.01 11.81
CA ARG A 327 -14.08 -0.64 13.12
C ARG A 327 -13.16 -1.83 13.32
N ARG A 328 -13.04 -2.71 12.32
CA ARG A 328 -12.10 -3.84 12.34
C ARG A 328 -10.65 -3.36 12.43
N THR A 329 -10.30 -2.30 11.71
CA THR A 329 -8.97 -1.69 11.74
C THR A 329 -8.66 -1.13 13.12
N ILE A 330 -9.55 -0.34 13.72
CA ILE A 330 -9.35 0.26 15.05
C ILE A 330 -9.20 -0.81 16.11
N ARG A 331 -10.06 -1.83 16.13
CA ARG A 331 -9.95 -2.97 17.07
C ARG A 331 -8.58 -3.65 16.95
N TRP A 332 -8.13 -3.87 15.72
CA TRP A 332 -6.82 -4.47 15.51
C TRP A 332 -5.69 -3.61 16.12
N TYR A 333 -5.70 -2.29 15.95
CA TYR A 333 -4.69 -1.41 16.55
C TYR A 333 -4.80 -1.37 18.08
N LEU A 334 -5.99 -1.44 18.65
CA LEU A 334 -6.19 -1.53 20.11
C LEU A 334 -5.59 -2.83 20.68
N GLU A 335 -5.71 -3.93 19.98
CA GLU A 335 -5.19 -5.25 20.38
C GLU A 335 -3.69 -5.41 20.11
N ASN A 336 -3.14 -4.69 19.10
CA ASN A 336 -1.76 -4.84 18.64
C ASN A 336 -0.86 -3.61 18.96
N ARG A 337 -1.02 -3.04 20.17
CA ARG A 337 -0.25 -1.85 20.60
C ARG A 337 1.27 -2.09 20.59
N GLN A 338 1.73 -3.28 20.96
CA GLN A 338 3.15 -3.60 20.94
C GLN A 338 3.73 -3.54 19.53
N TRP A 339 2.99 -4.02 18.54
CA TRP A 339 3.38 -3.89 17.13
C TRP A 339 3.48 -2.41 16.73
N CYS A 340 2.47 -1.58 17.05
CA CYS A 340 2.51 -0.15 16.76
C CYS A 340 3.73 0.54 17.35
N ASN A 341 4.01 0.28 18.64
CA ASN A 341 5.14 0.86 19.34
C ASN A 341 6.47 0.42 18.72
N SER A 342 6.61 -0.84 18.33
CA SER A 342 7.81 -1.34 17.65
C SER A 342 8.04 -0.68 16.30
N MET A 343 6.97 -0.42 15.53
CA MET A 343 7.06 0.29 14.25
C MET A 343 7.46 1.76 14.42
N LEU A 344 6.89 2.45 15.40
CA LEU A 344 7.23 3.85 15.71
C LEU A 344 8.66 3.99 16.24
N ALA A 345 9.14 3.06 17.09
CA ALA A 345 10.51 3.05 17.56
C ALA A 345 11.52 2.89 16.41
N ARG A 346 11.24 2.02 15.43
CA ARG A 346 12.08 1.88 14.23
C ARG A 346 12.12 3.16 13.39
N GLN A 347 11.01 3.87 13.29
CA GLN A 347 10.96 5.15 12.58
C GLN A 347 11.89 6.18 13.21
N ASN A 348 11.84 6.33 14.54
CA ASN A 348 12.68 7.30 15.27
C ASN A 348 14.18 7.00 15.13
N GLN A 349 14.57 5.72 15.06
CA GLN A 349 15.96 5.33 14.79
C GLN A 349 16.42 5.77 13.40
N ILE A 350 15.60 5.55 12.37
CA ILE A 350 15.95 5.90 10.99
C ILE A 350 15.93 7.43 10.78
N ASP A 351 14.96 8.13 11.37
CA ASP A 351 14.88 9.59 11.28
C ASP A 351 16.07 10.24 12.06
N GLY A 352 16.51 9.66 13.19
CA GLY A 352 17.70 10.10 13.92
C GLY A 352 19.02 9.82 13.19
N GLU A 353 19.09 8.79 12.35
CA GLU A 353 20.26 8.53 11.49
C GLU A 353 20.34 9.48 10.29
N VAL A 354 19.21 10.03 9.84
CA VAL A 354 19.14 10.99 8.73
C VAL A 354 19.46 12.43 9.20
N ASP A 355 19.18 12.75 10.47
CA ASP A 355 19.45 14.07 11.06
C ASP A 355 20.88 14.26 11.57
N CYS A 356 21.76 13.26 11.43
CA CYS A 356 23.21 13.41 11.62
C CYS A 356 23.91 13.47 10.24
N PRO A 357 24.02 14.62 9.57
CA PRO A 357 25.05 14.80 8.56
C PRO A 357 26.39 14.82 9.31
N GLY A 358 27.13 13.72 9.15
CA GLY A 358 28.43 13.57 9.75
C GLY A 358 29.30 14.80 9.49
N GLU A 359 29.87 15.32 10.54
CA GLU A 359 31.09 16.11 10.52
C GLU A 359 32.13 15.36 9.68
N ARG A 360 32.38 15.84 8.48
CA ARG A 360 33.72 15.83 7.82
C ARG A 360 33.75 16.85 6.69
#